data_c75442648e01afc1d9fe3698733d978b
#
_entry.id   c75442648e01afc1d9fe3698733d978b
#
_cell.length_a   1.000
_cell.length_b   1.000
_cell.length_c   1.000
_cell.angle_alpha   90.00
_cell.angle_beta   90.00
_cell.angle_gamma   90.00
#
_symmetry.space_group_name_H-M   'P 1'
#
loop_
_entity.id
_entity.type
_entity.pdbx_description
1 polymer ?
#
loop_
_entity_poly.entity_id
_entity_poly.type
_entity_poly.pdbx_seq_one_letter_code
_entity_poly.pdbx_strand_id
1 'polypeptide(L)'
;MLENLTSQHFLDVNKPKYEGTLNLDKVTRDSCPDLSYFVAFSSVSCGRGNAGQSNYGYANSAMERVCEKRRHDGLPGLAVQWGAIGDVGVVLETMGGNDTVIGGTLPQRMASCVEVLDLFLCQRRPVMSSFVLAERTAVKSEAGSQRDLVEAVANILGVRDVNSLNADASLADLGLDSLMGVEVRQTLERDYDIVMAIREIRQLTINKLREIAAIYIDILFEKGVGSVLESDLTQLLVNPDDPTVTPINKVQSQERPLFLVHPIEGSVSAFKTLASKLSVPCYGLQCTKGIQGPHKSCNSIPAGRPVIAGYSFGACVAFEMCSQLQTHNCPVEDLFLFDGSHSYVAAYTQSYRAKLTPGIESQAETEALCAFIQQFTGIEYNKLLETLLPLLDLEARVKVAVDLITSSHKNISPDLLHFAASTFYYKLKAADGYVPTTKYHGNVVLLRAKTSSDYEQALGADYKLSEVCDGKVSVHVIEGDHRTFLQGQGVESICNIIINSLAEQRMAARDG
;
A
#
# COMPACT_ATOMS: atom_id res chain seq x y z
N MET A 1 -27.37 -7.22 8.48
CA MET A 1 -26.11 -7.58 9.14
C MET A 1 -26.37 -8.72 10.11
N LEU A 2 -25.34 -9.30 10.72
CA LEU A 2 -25.49 -10.45 11.63
C LEU A 2 -26.49 -10.14 12.76
N GLU A 3 -26.49 -8.91 13.24
CA GLU A 3 -27.39 -8.38 14.28
C GLU A 3 -28.87 -8.42 13.88
N ASN A 4 -29.17 -8.42 12.57
CA ASN A 4 -30.55 -8.47 12.05
C ASN A 4 -30.95 -9.86 11.58
N LEU A 5 -30.06 -10.85 11.68
CA LEU A 5 -30.34 -12.24 11.32
C LEU A 5 -30.82 -12.99 12.55
N THR A 6 -31.99 -13.59 12.43
CA THR A 6 -32.57 -14.47 13.44
C THR A 6 -32.28 -15.93 13.10
N SER A 7 -32.44 -16.84 14.07
CA SER A 7 -32.37 -18.27 13.82
C SER A 7 -33.33 -18.73 12.71
N GLN A 8 -34.49 -18.06 12.60
CA GLN A 8 -35.45 -18.37 11.53
C GLN A 8 -34.88 -18.06 10.14
N HIS A 9 -34.16 -16.91 9.96
CA HIS A 9 -33.51 -16.58 8.71
C HIS A 9 -32.44 -17.61 8.30
N PHE A 10 -31.77 -18.23 9.27
CA PHE A 10 -30.85 -19.34 8.98
C PHE A 10 -31.59 -20.60 8.57
N LEU A 11 -32.68 -20.97 9.27
CA LEU A 11 -33.47 -22.13 8.94
C LEU A 11 -34.12 -22.05 7.56
N ASP A 12 -34.68 -20.89 7.21
CA ASP A 12 -35.36 -20.67 5.93
C ASP A 12 -34.39 -20.83 4.72
N VAL A 13 -33.15 -20.37 4.85
CA VAL A 13 -32.15 -20.54 3.80
C VAL A 13 -31.52 -21.94 3.83
N ASN A 14 -31.34 -22.52 5.00
CA ASN A 14 -30.70 -23.81 5.18
C ASN A 14 -31.57 -24.97 4.65
N LYS A 15 -32.88 -24.85 4.83
CA LYS A 15 -33.87 -25.88 4.46
C LYS A 15 -33.80 -26.24 2.97
N PRO A 16 -33.92 -25.32 1.98
CA PRO A 16 -33.85 -25.70 0.58
C PRO A 16 -32.45 -26.08 0.13
N LYS A 17 -31.39 -25.47 0.70
CA LYS A 17 -30.00 -25.68 0.27
C LYS A 17 -29.37 -26.89 0.93
N TYR A 18 -29.08 -26.82 2.24
CA TYR A 18 -28.38 -27.91 2.92
C TYR A 18 -29.21 -29.13 3.16
N GLU A 19 -30.41 -29.00 3.77
CA GLU A 19 -31.29 -30.14 4.03
C GLU A 19 -31.79 -30.77 2.72
N GLY A 20 -32.12 -29.93 1.71
CA GLY A 20 -32.47 -30.41 0.38
C GLY A 20 -31.33 -31.22 -0.25
N THR A 21 -30.08 -30.76 -0.15
CA THR A 21 -28.93 -31.50 -0.64
C THR A 21 -28.66 -32.79 0.11
N LEU A 22 -28.83 -32.80 1.45
CA LEU A 22 -28.72 -34.01 2.26
C LEU A 22 -29.79 -35.06 1.89
N ASN A 23 -31.02 -34.61 1.66
CA ASN A 23 -32.10 -35.51 1.24
C ASN A 23 -31.80 -36.11 -0.13
N LEU A 24 -31.35 -35.32 -1.08
CA LEU A 24 -30.92 -35.80 -2.39
C LEU A 24 -29.71 -36.75 -2.29
N ASP A 25 -28.72 -36.43 -1.45
CA ASP A 25 -27.56 -37.30 -1.21
C ASP A 25 -28.07 -38.69 -0.69
N LYS A 26 -28.93 -38.71 0.31
CA LYS A 26 -29.47 -39.95 0.87
C LYS A 26 -30.23 -40.76 -0.17
N VAL A 27 -31.17 -40.14 -0.88
CA VAL A 27 -31.99 -40.84 -1.87
C VAL A 27 -31.15 -41.38 -3.05
N THR A 28 -30.18 -40.58 -3.53
CA THR A 28 -29.34 -40.99 -4.67
C THR A 28 -28.34 -42.08 -4.30
N ARG A 29 -27.91 -42.18 -3.03
CA ARG A 29 -27.07 -43.29 -2.56
C ARG A 29 -27.83 -44.63 -2.60
N ASP A 30 -29.08 -44.58 -2.22
CA ASP A 30 -29.89 -45.79 -2.12
C ASP A 30 -30.51 -46.19 -3.47
N SER A 31 -30.95 -45.24 -4.27
CA SER A 31 -31.78 -45.48 -5.46
C SER A 31 -31.06 -45.25 -6.81
N CYS A 32 -29.86 -44.68 -6.81
CA CYS A 32 -29.15 -44.36 -8.04
C CYS A 32 -27.66 -44.76 -7.97
N PRO A 33 -27.35 -46.09 -7.90
CA PRO A 33 -25.99 -46.57 -7.75
C PRO A 33 -25.06 -46.16 -8.92
N ASP A 34 -25.61 -46.00 -10.11
CA ASP A 34 -24.87 -45.65 -11.34
C ASP A 34 -24.92 -44.15 -11.68
N LEU A 35 -25.20 -43.29 -10.68
CA LEU A 35 -25.26 -41.86 -10.88
C LEU A 35 -23.90 -41.30 -11.37
N SER A 36 -23.87 -40.73 -12.59
CA SER A 36 -22.63 -40.20 -13.18
C SER A 36 -22.25 -38.87 -12.56
N TYR A 37 -23.19 -37.99 -12.25
CA TYR A 37 -22.97 -36.67 -11.75
C TYR A 37 -23.94 -36.31 -10.63
N PHE A 38 -23.41 -35.71 -9.58
CA PHE A 38 -24.15 -35.03 -8.51
C PHE A 38 -23.59 -33.62 -8.39
N VAL A 39 -24.35 -32.62 -8.83
CA VAL A 39 -23.89 -31.23 -8.93
C VAL A 39 -24.76 -30.35 -8.04
N ALA A 40 -24.12 -29.59 -7.15
CA ALA A 40 -24.77 -28.60 -6.32
C ALA A 40 -24.29 -27.18 -6.71
N PHE A 41 -25.27 -26.29 -6.94
CA PHE A 41 -24.98 -24.91 -7.25
C PHE A 41 -24.85 -24.08 -5.98
N SER A 42 -23.59 -23.79 -5.63
CA SER A 42 -23.18 -22.96 -4.52
C SER A 42 -22.98 -21.50 -4.96
N SER A 43 -22.34 -20.70 -4.16
CA SER A 43 -22.08 -19.30 -4.44
C SER A 43 -20.69 -18.90 -3.96
N VAL A 44 -20.03 -18.00 -4.67
CA VAL A 44 -18.76 -17.37 -4.24
C VAL A 44 -18.92 -16.61 -2.90
N SER A 45 -20.13 -16.29 -2.49
CA SER A 45 -20.42 -15.67 -1.19
C SER A 45 -19.99 -16.52 0.01
N CYS A 46 -19.87 -17.86 -0.13
CA CYS A 46 -19.35 -18.71 0.94
C CYS A 46 -17.82 -18.70 1.05
N GLY A 47 -17.11 -18.47 -0.05
CA GLY A 47 -15.64 -18.39 -0.07
C GLY A 47 -15.08 -16.97 0.10
N ARG A 48 -15.73 -15.99 -0.53
CA ARG A 48 -15.31 -14.58 -0.50
C ARG A 48 -16.01 -13.74 0.56
N GLY A 49 -17.16 -14.21 1.04
CA GLY A 49 -18.07 -13.42 1.86
C GLY A 49 -18.95 -12.48 1.02
N ASN A 50 -20.11 -12.14 1.56
CA ASN A 50 -20.94 -11.05 1.07
C ASN A 50 -21.67 -10.44 2.28
N ALA A 51 -21.61 -9.12 2.42
CA ALA A 51 -22.19 -8.41 3.54
C ALA A 51 -23.69 -8.68 3.64
N GLY A 52 -24.18 -8.99 4.85
CA GLY A 52 -25.59 -9.29 5.10
C GLY A 52 -26.06 -10.70 4.71
N GLN A 53 -25.19 -11.54 4.15
CA GLN A 53 -25.55 -12.88 3.66
C GLN A 53 -24.88 -14.03 4.45
N SER A 54 -24.63 -13.87 5.75
CA SER A 54 -23.98 -14.90 6.57
C SER A 54 -24.77 -16.22 6.60
N ASN A 55 -26.11 -16.17 6.64
CA ASN A 55 -26.99 -17.34 6.56
C ASN A 55 -26.89 -18.01 5.18
N TYR A 56 -26.87 -17.24 4.10
CA TYR A 56 -26.74 -17.76 2.75
C TYR A 56 -25.36 -18.38 2.51
N GLY A 57 -24.28 -17.70 2.93
CA GLY A 57 -22.92 -18.23 2.88
C GLY A 57 -22.77 -19.53 3.67
N TYR A 58 -23.32 -19.59 4.90
CA TYR A 58 -23.33 -20.80 5.72
C TYR A 58 -24.02 -21.97 5.01
N ALA A 59 -25.24 -21.77 4.50
CA ALA A 59 -25.99 -22.83 3.86
C ALA A 59 -25.30 -23.37 2.59
N ASN A 60 -24.72 -22.53 1.80
CA ASN A 60 -23.91 -22.92 0.64
C ASN A 60 -22.64 -23.70 1.06
N SER A 61 -21.91 -23.23 2.06
CA SER A 61 -20.72 -23.91 2.57
C SER A 61 -21.09 -25.32 3.15
N ALA A 62 -22.20 -25.43 3.87
CA ALA A 62 -22.66 -26.71 4.37
C ALA A 62 -23.04 -27.69 3.23
N MET A 63 -23.65 -27.19 2.17
CA MET A 63 -23.96 -27.97 0.96
C MET A 63 -22.70 -28.49 0.25
N GLU A 64 -21.64 -27.66 0.19
CA GLU A 64 -20.34 -28.06 -0.36
C GLU A 64 -19.71 -29.22 0.39
N ARG A 65 -19.85 -29.26 1.73
CA ARG A 65 -19.37 -30.38 2.57
C ARG A 65 -20.03 -31.70 2.20
N VAL A 66 -21.26 -31.66 1.75
CA VAL A 66 -21.94 -32.88 1.24
C VAL A 66 -21.27 -33.40 -0.02
N CYS A 67 -20.94 -32.53 -0.96
CA CYS A 67 -20.23 -32.90 -2.18
C CYS A 67 -18.82 -33.43 -1.89
N GLU A 68 -18.08 -32.81 -0.97
CA GLU A 68 -16.77 -33.30 -0.51
C GLU A 68 -16.90 -34.70 0.12
N LYS A 69 -17.87 -34.89 0.99
CA LYS A 69 -18.13 -36.20 1.62
C LYS A 69 -18.43 -37.27 0.56
N ARG A 70 -19.27 -36.96 -0.42
CA ARG A 70 -19.55 -37.89 -1.53
C ARG A 70 -18.26 -38.31 -2.26
N ARG A 71 -17.39 -37.33 -2.59
CA ARG A 71 -16.09 -37.63 -3.23
C ARG A 71 -15.20 -38.50 -2.35
N HIS A 72 -15.13 -38.21 -1.06
CA HIS A 72 -14.40 -39.03 -0.11
C HIS A 72 -14.96 -40.49 -0.05
N ASP A 73 -16.26 -40.66 -0.16
CA ASP A 73 -16.92 -41.94 -0.16
C ASP A 73 -16.86 -42.66 -1.54
N GLY A 74 -16.13 -42.09 -2.53
CA GLY A 74 -16.02 -42.68 -3.88
C GLY A 74 -17.17 -42.39 -4.82
N LEU A 75 -18.12 -41.53 -4.41
CA LEU A 75 -19.31 -41.17 -5.18
C LEU A 75 -19.11 -39.86 -5.94
N PRO A 76 -19.85 -39.62 -7.04
CA PRO A 76 -19.84 -38.34 -7.71
C PRO A 76 -20.35 -37.22 -6.79
N GLY A 77 -19.65 -36.07 -6.79
CA GLY A 77 -20.04 -34.90 -6.01
C GLY A 77 -19.23 -33.69 -6.49
N LEU A 78 -19.93 -32.65 -6.91
CA LEU A 78 -19.36 -31.40 -7.35
C LEU A 78 -20.20 -30.24 -6.82
N ALA A 79 -19.63 -29.32 -6.13
CA ALA A 79 -20.23 -28.03 -5.79
C ALA A 79 -19.59 -26.94 -6.64
N VAL A 80 -20.39 -26.13 -7.31
CA VAL A 80 -19.92 -25.01 -8.11
C VAL A 80 -20.29 -23.71 -7.42
N GLN A 81 -19.29 -22.97 -6.98
CA GLN A 81 -19.43 -21.63 -6.43
C GLN A 81 -19.56 -20.63 -7.58
N TRP A 82 -20.77 -20.28 -7.94
CA TRP A 82 -21.06 -19.30 -8.98
C TRP A 82 -20.94 -17.87 -8.45
N GLY A 83 -20.34 -16.99 -9.25
CA GLY A 83 -20.53 -15.55 -9.16
C GLY A 83 -21.95 -15.13 -9.55
N ALA A 84 -22.17 -13.84 -9.73
CA ALA A 84 -23.43 -13.36 -10.29
C ALA A 84 -23.62 -13.88 -11.71
N ILE A 85 -24.85 -14.32 -12.06
CA ILE A 85 -25.22 -14.74 -13.42
C ILE A 85 -26.12 -13.67 -14.02
N GLY A 86 -25.75 -13.13 -15.19
CA GLY A 86 -26.32 -11.90 -15.71
C GLY A 86 -27.51 -12.07 -16.67
N ASP A 87 -27.54 -13.14 -17.47
CA ASP A 87 -28.53 -13.27 -18.57
C ASP A 87 -29.89 -13.76 -18.09
N VAL A 88 -30.00 -14.23 -16.84
CA VAL A 88 -31.20 -14.80 -16.28
C VAL A 88 -31.32 -14.59 -14.76
N GLY A 89 -32.52 -14.60 -14.24
CA GLY A 89 -32.83 -14.64 -12.81
C GLY A 89 -32.72 -13.30 -12.09
N VAL A 90 -32.60 -13.35 -10.77
CA VAL A 90 -32.74 -12.22 -9.85
C VAL A 90 -31.80 -11.04 -10.20
N VAL A 91 -30.61 -11.31 -10.69
CA VAL A 91 -29.63 -10.26 -11.03
C VAL A 91 -30.12 -9.42 -12.21
N LEU A 92 -30.65 -10.05 -13.26
CA LEU A 92 -31.22 -9.33 -14.40
C LEU A 92 -32.48 -8.57 -14.01
N GLU A 93 -33.34 -9.17 -13.20
CA GLU A 93 -34.63 -8.63 -12.80
C GLU A 93 -34.53 -7.46 -11.81
N THR A 94 -33.50 -7.47 -10.92
CA THR A 94 -33.42 -6.51 -9.81
C THR A 94 -32.26 -5.54 -9.89
N MET A 95 -31.19 -5.84 -10.65
CA MET A 95 -29.94 -5.06 -10.65
C MET A 95 -29.52 -4.49 -12.01
N GLY A 96 -30.32 -4.63 -13.05
CA GLY A 96 -30.23 -3.80 -14.27
C GLY A 96 -29.18 -4.19 -15.30
N GLY A 97 -28.67 -5.44 -15.32
CA GLY A 97 -27.94 -5.96 -16.50
C GLY A 97 -26.52 -6.46 -16.25
N ASN A 98 -25.86 -6.84 -17.36
CA ASN A 98 -24.58 -7.57 -17.35
C ASN A 98 -23.36 -6.72 -16.98
N ASP A 99 -23.50 -5.40 -16.89
CA ASP A 99 -22.38 -4.48 -16.64
C ASP A 99 -22.34 -3.99 -15.16
N THR A 100 -23.25 -4.48 -14.32
CA THR A 100 -23.33 -4.08 -12.91
C THR A 100 -22.33 -4.86 -12.06
N VAL A 101 -21.47 -4.17 -11.32
CA VAL A 101 -20.51 -4.81 -10.41
C VAL A 101 -21.23 -5.26 -9.13
N ILE A 102 -21.21 -6.57 -8.85
CA ILE A 102 -21.85 -7.18 -7.69
C ILE A 102 -20.79 -7.86 -6.82
N GLY A 103 -20.56 -7.35 -5.63
CA GLY A 103 -19.56 -7.91 -4.71
C GLY A 103 -18.14 -7.97 -5.29
N GLY A 104 -17.76 -7.03 -6.16
CA GLY A 104 -16.47 -7.02 -6.84
C GLY A 104 -16.37 -7.98 -8.03
N THR A 105 -17.51 -8.50 -8.50
CA THR A 105 -17.57 -9.37 -9.70
C THR A 105 -18.56 -8.81 -10.70
N LEU A 106 -18.31 -9.06 -11.99
CA LEU A 106 -19.28 -8.83 -13.05
C LEU A 106 -20.18 -10.05 -13.22
N PRO A 107 -21.44 -9.87 -13.62
CA PRO A 107 -22.31 -10.97 -13.97
C PRO A 107 -21.72 -11.81 -15.09
N GLN A 108 -21.60 -13.11 -14.87
CA GLN A 108 -21.13 -14.06 -15.88
C GLN A 108 -22.28 -14.40 -16.84
N ARG A 109 -22.00 -14.41 -18.12
CA ARG A 109 -23.01 -14.76 -19.13
C ARG A 109 -23.32 -16.25 -19.11
N MET A 110 -24.57 -16.63 -19.42
CA MET A 110 -25.03 -18.00 -19.39
C MET A 110 -24.20 -18.92 -20.31
N ALA A 111 -23.81 -18.46 -21.49
CA ALA A 111 -22.96 -19.24 -22.39
C ALA A 111 -21.62 -19.63 -21.73
N SER A 112 -20.98 -18.67 -21.06
CA SER A 112 -19.74 -18.92 -20.30
C SER A 112 -19.97 -19.83 -19.10
N CYS A 113 -21.12 -19.72 -18.42
CA CYS A 113 -21.44 -20.62 -17.31
C CYS A 113 -21.56 -22.08 -17.79
N VAL A 114 -22.18 -22.31 -18.95
CA VAL A 114 -22.34 -23.64 -19.53
C VAL A 114 -21.00 -24.24 -19.94
N GLU A 115 -20.14 -23.48 -20.62
CA GLU A 115 -18.80 -23.91 -21.00
C GLU A 115 -17.94 -24.28 -19.78
N VAL A 116 -17.98 -23.45 -18.74
CA VAL A 116 -17.24 -23.69 -17.49
C VAL A 116 -17.80 -24.90 -16.75
N LEU A 117 -19.13 -25.08 -16.74
CA LEU A 117 -19.74 -26.25 -16.11
C LEU A 117 -19.29 -27.55 -16.78
N ASP A 118 -19.21 -27.57 -18.11
CA ASP A 118 -18.73 -28.74 -18.87
C ASP A 118 -17.28 -29.10 -18.46
N LEU A 119 -16.40 -28.10 -18.37
CA LEU A 119 -15.04 -28.29 -17.88
C LEU A 119 -14.99 -28.81 -16.44
N PHE A 120 -15.88 -28.32 -15.57
CA PHE A 120 -15.94 -28.74 -14.17
C PHE A 120 -16.47 -30.16 -14.00
N LEU A 121 -17.32 -30.62 -14.89
CA LEU A 121 -17.79 -32.01 -14.92
C LEU A 121 -16.68 -33.00 -15.31
N CYS A 122 -15.68 -32.56 -16.09
CA CYS A 122 -14.56 -33.39 -16.54
C CYS A 122 -13.43 -33.54 -15.50
N GLN A 123 -13.49 -32.87 -14.35
CA GLN A 123 -12.45 -32.90 -13.32
C GLN A 123 -12.90 -33.59 -12.02
N ARG A 124 -11.99 -33.82 -11.05
CA ARG A 124 -12.26 -34.62 -9.86
C ARG A 124 -12.36 -33.85 -8.54
N ARG A 125 -12.15 -32.52 -8.54
CA ARG A 125 -12.24 -31.71 -7.32
C ARG A 125 -13.69 -31.56 -6.89
N PRO A 126 -14.00 -31.64 -5.58
CA PRO A 126 -15.37 -31.58 -5.09
C PRO A 126 -15.97 -30.17 -5.09
N VAL A 127 -15.14 -29.14 -5.05
CA VAL A 127 -15.58 -27.73 -5.05
C VAL A 127 -14.78 -26.95 -6.07
N MET A 128 -15.47 -26.23 -6.92
CA MET A 128 -14.91 -25.36 -7.97
C MET A 128 -15.62 -24.02 -7.94
N SER A 129 -14.91 -22.96 -8.32
CA SER A 129 -15.45 -21.59 -8.37
C SER A 129 -15.36 -21.02 -9.77
N SER A 130 -16.42 -20.33 -10.20
CA SER A 130 -16.42 -19.55 -11.43
C SER A 130 -17.05 -18.19 -11.21
N PHE A 131 -16.31 -17.15 -11.47
CA PHE A 131 -16.78 -15.77 -11.40
C PHE A 131 -15.91 -14.90 -12.30
N VAL A 132 -16.47 -13.83 -12.80
CA VAL A 132 -15.75 -12.81 -13.54
C VAL A 132 -15.38 -11.72 -12.56
N LEU A 133 -14.09 -11.54 -12.31
CA LEU A 133 -13.65 -10.36 -11.55
C LEU A 133 -14.09 -9.12 -12.34
N ALA A 134 -14.73 -8.18 -11.67
CA ALA A 134 -14.77 -6.85 -12.20
C ALA A 134 -13.30 -6.43 -12.30
N GLU A 135 -12.72 -6.52 -13.52
CA GLU A 135 -11.51 -5.78 -13.77
C GLU A 135 -11.78 -4.38 -13.26
N ARG A 136 -10.86 -3.80 -12.50
CA ARG A 136 -10.77 -2.37 -12.39
C ARG A 136 -10.51 -1.88 -13.82
N THR A 137 -11.55 -1.84 -14.62
CA THR A 137 -11.54 -0.99 -15.78
C THR A 137 -11.37 0.39 -15.18
N ALA A 138 -10.12 0.87 -15.22
CA ALA A 138 -9.91 2.25 -15.47
C ALA A 138 -10.77 2.52 -16.72
N VAL A 139 -12.04 2.82 -16.48
CA VAL A 139 -12.84 3.52 -17.48
C VAL A 139 -11.94 4.69 -17.79
N LYS A 140 -11.44 4.76 -19.02
CA LYS A 140 -10.90 5.96 -19.60
C LYS A 140 -12.02 7.00 -19.54
N SER A 141 -12.24 7.57 -18.36
CA SER A 141 -12.75 8.89 -18.21
C SER A 141 -11.56 9.75 -18.59
N GLU A 142 -11.74 10.47 -19.67
CA GLU A 142 -10.90 11.58 -20.06
C GLU A 142 -10.38 12.29 -18.81
N ALA A 143 -9.06 12.47 -18.77
CA ALA A 143 -8.28 13.31 -17.87
C ALA A 143 -8.96 13.72 -16.53
N GLY A 144 -8.60 13.08 -15.44
CA GLY A 144 -8.42 13.78 -14.17
C GLY A 144 -9.66 14.04 -13.31
N SER A 145 -10.68 13.18 -13.27
CA SER A 145 -11.69 13.25 -12.21
C SER A 145 -11.65 12.02 -11.32
N GLN A 146 -11.01 12.19 -10.19
CA GLN A 146 -11.31 11.43 -9.00
C GLN A 146 -12.84 11.45 -8.82
N ARG A 147 -13.50 10.30 -8.75
CA ARG A 147 -14.95 10.26 -8.55
C ARG A 147 -15.25 10.99 -7.25
N ASP A 148 -15.97 12.09 -7.34
CA ASP A 148 -16.44 12.81 -6.16
C ASP A 148 -17.30 11.84 -5.32
N LEU A 149 -16.96 11.69 -4.02
CA LEU A 149 -17.73 10.88 -3.07
C LEU A 149 -19.22 11.19 -3.14
N VAL A 150 -19.55 12.47 -3.31
CA VAL A 150 -20.92 12.95 -3.40
C VAL A 150 -21.59 12.45 -4.69
N GLU A 151 -20.88 12.46 -5.81
CA GLU A 151 -21.38 11.91 -7.08
C GLU A 151 -21.56 10.39 -7.01
N ALA A 152 -20.64 9.65 -6.34
CA ALA A 152 -20.75 8.22 -6.16
C ALA A 152 -22.02 7.86 -5.35
N VAL A 153 -22.28 8.58 -4.26
CA VAL A 153 -23.48 8.37 -3.43
C VAL A 153 -24.76 8.83 -4.17
N ALA A 154 -24.71 9.93 -4.90
CA ALA A 154 -25.85 10.42 -5.70
C ALA A 154 -26.23 9.40 -6.79
N ASN A 155 -25.27 8.77 -7.44
CA ASN A 155 -25.52 7.72 -8.43
C ASN A 155 -26.23 6.50 -7.81
N ILE A 156 -25.87 6.10 -6.58
CA ILE A 156 -26.55 5.02 -5.85
C ILE A 156 -28.01 5.44 -5.53
N LEU A 157 -28.22 6.69 -5.19
CA LEU A 157 -29.57 7.26 -4.98
C LEU A 157 -30.37 7.43 -6.29
N GLY A 158 -29.77 7.17 -7.46
CA GLY A 158 -30.40 7.36 -8.77
C GLY A 158 -30.54 8.81 -9.19
N VAL A 159 -29.80 9.72 -8.58
CA VAL A 159 -29.85 11.16 -8.83
C VAL A 159 -28.80 11.56 -9.86
N ARG A 160 -29.23 12.21 -10.95
CA ARG A 160 -28.34 12.65 -12.04
C ARG A 160 -27.71 14.02 -11.80
N ASP A 161 -28.34 14.87 -11.02
CA ASP A 161 -27.86 16.22 -10.71
C ASP A 161 -27.85 16.44 -9.19
N VAL A 162 -26.66 16.40 -8.61
CA VAL A 162 -26.43 16.58 -7.17
C VAL A 162 -26.85 17.97 -6.69
N ASN A 163 -26.78 18.99 -7.57
CA ASN A 163 -27.12 20.37 -7.20
C ASN A 163 -28.62 20.56 -7.04
N SER A 164 -29.43 19.65 -7.55
CA SER A 164 -30.91 19.67 -7.39
C SER A 164 -31.37 19.15 -6.02
N LEU A 165 -30.44 18.51 -5.24
CA LEU A 165 -30.75 17.95 -3.93
C LEU A 165 -30.67 19.00 -2.82
N ASN A 166 -31.55 18.88 -1.82
CA ASN A 166 -31.37 19.61 -0.57
C ASN A 166 -30.13 19.06 0.17
N ALA A 167 -29.07 19.87 0.20
CA ALA A 167 -27.77 19.46 0.76
C ALA A 167 -27.79 19.18 2.27
N ASP A 168 -28.81 19.68 2.99
CA ASP A 168 -28.99 19.51 4.44
C ASP A 168 -29.98 18.38 4.79
N ALA A 169 -30.66 17.81 3.78
CA ALA A 169 -31.52 16.65 3.99
C ALA A 169 -30.67 15.37 4.22
N SER A 170 -31.13 14.49 5.11
CA SER A 170 -30.47 13.21 5.32
C SER A 170 -30.60 12.29 4.11
N LEU A 171 -29.66 11.36 3.90
CA LEU A 171 -29.77 10.39 2.81
C LEU A 171 -31.05 9.55 2.92
N ALA A 172 -31.55 9.32 4.15
CA ALA A 172 -32.83 8.66 4.37
C ALA A 172 -34.00 9.49 3.82
N ASP A 173 -34.00 10.81 4.03
CA ASP A 173 -35.01 11.73 3.51
C ASP A 173 -34.90 11.88 1.99
N LEU A 174 -33.71 11.71 1.42
CA LEU A 174 -33.46 11.69 -0.02
C LEU A 174 -33.81 10.35 -0.69
N GLY A 175 -34.38 9.40 0.07
CA GLY A 175 -34.89 8.14 -0.47
C GLY A 175 -33.94 6.95 -0.32
N LEU A 176 -32.88 7.05 0.50
CA LEU A 176 -31.99 5.92 0.77
C LEU A 176 -32.73 4.76 1.43
N ASP A 177 -32.98 3.69 0.69
CA ASP A 177 -33.55 2.45 1.21
C ASP A 177 -32.49 1.56 1.89
N SER A 178 -32.89 0.39 2.37
CA SER A 178 -31.99 -0.53 3.08
C SER A 178 -30.95 -1.16 2.15
N LEU A 179 -31.26 -1.37 0.87
CA LEU A 179 -30.33 -1.97 -0.10
C LEU A 179 -29.31 -0.92 -0.57
N MET A 180 -29.77 0.26 -0.91
CA MET A 180 -28.92 1.41 -1.23
C MET A 180 -27.99 1.77 -0.07
N GLY A 181 -28.47 1.67 1.18
CA GLY A 181 -27.64 1.92 2.36
C GLY A 181 -26.50 0.92 2.51
N VAL A 182 -26.69 -0.33 2.10
CA VAL A 182 -25.62 -1.34 2.06
C VAL A 182 -24.63 -1.03 0.93
N GLU A 183 -25.11 -0.59 -0.22
CA GLU A 183 -24.29 -0.23 -1.36
C GLU A 183 -23.43 1.01 -1.09
N VAL A 184 -24.03 2.06 -0.49
CA VAL A 184 -23.29 3.25 -0.03
C VAL A 184 -22.22 2.85 0.98
N ARG A 185 -22.53 1.96 1.94
CA ARG A 185 -21.55 1.47 2.90
C ARG A 185 -20.40 0.74 2.22
N GLN A 186 -20.69 -0.14 1.27
CA GLN A 186 -19.66 -0.86 0.53
C GLN A 186 -18.80 0.07 -0.31
N THR A 187 -19.39 1.10 -0.90
CA THR A 187 -18.66 2.13 -1.65
C THR A 187 -17.77 2.96 -0.74
N LEU A 188 -18.27 3.39 0.43
CA LEU A 188 -17.46 4.09 1.44
C LEU A 188 -16.30 3.24 1.94
N GLU A 189 -16.53 1.97 2.25
CA GLU A 189 -15.53 1.04 2.76
C GLU A 189 -14.49 0.66 1.68
N ARG A 190 -14.93 0.38 0.46
CA ARG A 190 -14.08 -0.09 -0.64
C ARG A 190 -13.28 1.03 -1.31
N ASP A 191 -13.95 2.15 -1.62
CA ASP A 191 -13.38 3.20 -2.47
C ASP A 191 -12.78 4.35 -1.66
N TYR A 192 -13.19 4.49 -0.38
CA TYR A 192 -12.79 5.60 0.49
C TYR A 192 -12.24 5.13 1.86
N ASP A 193 -12.14 3.81 2.11
CA ASP A 193 -11.64 3.21 3.37
C ASP A 193 -12.37 3.76 4.62
N ILE A 194 -13.66 4.10 4.47
CA ILE A 194 -14.49 4.67 5.52
C ILE A 194 -15.47 3.63 6.02
N VAL A 195 -15.31 3.20 7.27
CA VAL A 195 -16.20 2.23 7.92
C VAL A 195 -17.25 2.96 8.75
N MET A 196 -18.51 2.88 8.33
CA MET A 196 -19.65 3.50 9.03
C MET A 196 -20.79 2.50 9.21
N ALA A 197 -21.53 2.64 10.31
CA ALA A 197 -22.76 1.85 10.50
C ALA A 197 -23.87 2.37 9.54
N ILE A 198 -24.75 1.45 9.06
CA ILE A 198 -25.85 1.83 8.16
C ILE A 198 -26.76 2.91 8.79
N ARG A 199 -26.92 2.90 10.11
CA ARG A 199 -27.68 3.91 10.84
C ARG A 199 -27.05 5.31 10.68
N GLU A 200 -25.73 5.40 10.73
CA GLU A 200 -24.99 6.65 10.56
C GLU A 200 -25.06 7.12 9.10
N ILE A 201 -24.89 6.20 8.14
CA ILE A 201 -25.01 6.48 6.71
C ILE A 201 -26.37 7.08 6.37
N ARG A 202 -27.44 6.54 6.93
CA ARG A 202 -28.81 7.06 6.72
C ARG A 202 -29.01 8.50 7.23
N GLN A 203 -28.20 8.92 8.21
CA GLN A 203 -28.24 10.28 8.79
C GLN A 203 -27.26 11.24 8.13
N LEU A 204 -26.40 10.76 7.21
CA LEU A 204 -25.50 11.63 6.46
C LEU A 204 -26.32 12.59 5.57
N THR A 205 -25.81 13.81 5.43
CA THR A 205 -26.29 14.80 4.48
C THR A 205 -25.28 14.97 3.35
N ILE A 206 -25.69 15.59 2.25
CA ILE A 206 -24.76 15.90 1.14
C ILE A 206 -23.62 16.81 1.63
N ASN A 207 -23.92 17.79 2.50
CA ASN A 207 -22.89 18.63 3.08
C ASN A 207 -21.92 17.83 3.94
N LYS A 208 -22.42 16.87 4.72
CA LYS A 208 -21.55 15.99 5.53
C LYS A 208 -20.69 15.05 4.67
N LEU A 209 -21.22 14.57 3.54
CA LEU A 209 -20.45 13.82 2.55
C LEU A 209 -19.33 14.65 1.94
N ARG A 210 -19.57 15.95 1.68
CA ARG A 210 -18.54 16.89 1.21
C ARG A 210 -17.45 17.11 2.26
N GLU A 211 -17.82 17.27 3.54
CA GLU A 211 -16.85 17.35 4.64
C GLU A 211 -16.02 16.06 4.76
N ILE A 212 -16.67 14.89 4.69
CA ILE A 212 -16.01 13.59 4.71
C ILE A 212 -15.09 13.45 3.49
N ALA A 213 -15.53 13.88 2.30
CA ALA A 213 -14.70 13.87 1.10
C ALA A 213 -13.48 14.77 1.25
N ALA A 214 -13.61 15.96 1.84
CA ALA A 214 -12.51 16.87 2.13
C ALA A 214 -11.53 16.25 3.15
N ILE A 215 -12.04 15.70 4.26
CA ILE A 215 -11.23 14.97 5.26
C ILE A 215 -10.58 13.73 4.64
N TYR A 216 -11.29 13.00 3.77
CA TYR A 216 -10.76 11.84 3.08
C TYR A 216 -9.68 12.23 2.07
N ILE A 217 -9.82 13.35 1.39
CA ILE A 217 -8.79 13.95 0.54
C ILE A 217 -7.58 14.31 1.41
N ASP A 218 -7.76 14.93 2.57
CA ASP A 218 -6.68 15.21 3.52
C ASP A 218 -6.04 13.92 4.06
N ILE A 219 -6.84 12.88 4.38
CA ILE A 219 -6.34 11.56 4.81
C ILE A 219 -5.65 10.80 3.67
N LEU A 220 -6.12 10.93 2.42
CA LEU A 220 -5.42 10.39 1.24
C LEU A 220 -4.13 11.13 0.96
N PHE A 221 -4.08 12.43 1.21
CA PHE A 221 -2.85 13.22 1.23
C PHE A 221 -1.91 12.73 2.34
N GLU A 222 -2.44 12.37 3.51
CA GLU A 222 -1.66 11.77 4.61
C GLU A 222 -1.24 10.33 4.34
N LYS A 223 -2.07 9.51 3.65
CA LYS A 223 -1.78 8.10 3.33
C LYS A 223 -0.99 7.88 2.03
N GLY A 224 -0.69 8.93 1.26
CA GLY A 224 0.15 8.83 0.03
C GLY A 224 -0.48 8.04 -1.13
N VAL A 225 -1.81 7.91 -1.18
CA VAL A 225 -2.58 7.26 -2.26
C VAL A 225 -3.56 8.27 -2.90
N GLY A 226 -3.12 9.50 -3.04
CA GLY A 226 -3.81 10.51 -3.84
C GLY A 226 -2.80 11.13 -4.78
N SER A 227 -3.23 11.61 -5.92
CA SER A 227 -2.37 12.41 -6.80
C SER A 227 -1.70 13.50 -5.96
N VAL A 228 -0.44 13.27 -5.61
CA VAL A 228 0.42 14.34 -5.09
C VAL A 228 0.23 15.50 -6.06
N LEU A 229 -0.18 16.66 -5.58
CA LEU A 229 -0.24 17.85 -6.42
C LEU A 229 1.09 17.96 -7.17
N GLU A 230 1.08 18.28 -8.46
CA GLU A 230 2.31 18.37 -9.29
C GLU A 230 3.42 19.18 -8.61
N SER A 231 3.07 20.15 -7.76
CA SER A 231 4.00 20.90 -6.93
C SER A 231 4.72 20.04 -5.87
N ASP A 232 4.12 18.97 -5.39
CA ASP A 232 4.71 18.11 -4.35
C ASP A 232 5.59 17.02 -4.95
N LEU A 233 5.25 16.51 -6.15
CA LEU A 233 6.10 15.55 -6.88
C LEU A 233 7.44 16.16 -7.28
N THR A 234 7.47 17.45 -7.63
CA THR A 234 8.72 18.15 -7.92
C THR A 234 9.65 18.23 -6.71
N GLN A 235 9.12 18.20 -5.49
CA GLN A 235 9.90 18.20 -4.26
C GLN A 235 10.67 16.88 -4.02
N LEU A 236 10.24 15.77 -4.63
CA LEU A 236 10.95 14.50 -4.59
C LEU A 236 12.20 14.51 -5.48
N LEU A 237 12.27 15.44 -6.42
CA LEU A 237 13.36 15.54 -7.40
C LEU A 237 14.38 16.57 -6.93
N VAL A 238 15.64 16.32 -7.26
CA VAL A 238 16.77 17.21 -6.97
C VAL A 238 17.37 17.67 -8.28
N ASN A 239 17.64 18.97 -8.39
CA ASN A 239 18.46 19.46 -9.48
C ASN A 239 19.89 18.93 -9.29
N PRO A 240 20.42 18.13 -10.22
CA PRO A 240 21.76 17.54 -10.09
C PRO A 240 22.90 18.54 -9.99
N ASP A 241 22.67 19.80 -10.37
CA ASP A 241 23.66 20.87 -10.32
C ASP A 241 23.55 21.74 -9.04
N ASP A 242 22.57 21.47 -8.17
CA ASP A 242 22.45 22.14 -6.88
C ASP A 242 23.58 21.76 -5.91
N PRO A 243 23.84 22.58 -4.87
CA PRO A 243 24.78 22.21 -3.82
C PRO A 243 24.37 20.91 -3.11
N THR A 244 25.33 20.01 -2.90
CA THR A 244 25.12 18.75 -2.16
C THR A 244 24.64 19.01 -0.73
N VAL A 245 25.18 20.05 -0.07
CA VAL A 245 24.77 20.45 1.28
C VAL A 245 23.95 21.72 1.17
N THR A 246 22.73 21.69 1.66
CA THR A 246 21.79 22.81 1.62
C THR A 246 21.17 23.07 2.99
N PRO A 247 21.04 24.34 3.42
CA PRO A 247 20.33 24.63 4.67
C PRO A 247 18.82 24.33 4.50
N ILE A 248 18.25 23.58 5.45
CA ILE A 248 16.82 23.25 5.43
C ILE A 248 16.01 24.24 6.27
N ASN A 249 16.59 24.77 7.37
CA ASN A 249 15.97 25.80 8.17
C ASN A 249 16.84 27.08 8.23
N LYS A 250 16.29 28.14 8.81
CA LYS A 250 16.96 29.45 8.91
C LYS A 250 17.48 29.71 10.33
N VAL A 251 17.61 28.68 11.16
CA VAL A 251 18.07 28.82 12.53
C VAL A 251 19.54 29.23 12.53
N GLN A 252 19.83 30.39 13.13
CA GLN A 252 21.18 30.85 13.43
C GLN A 252 21.45 30.65 14.90
N SER A 253 22.12 29.59 15.25
CA SER A 253 22.50 29.26 16.61
C SER A 253 23.93 28.75 16.63
N GLN A 254 24.60 28.87 17.79
CA GLN A 254 25.92 28.26 18.00
C GLN A 254 25.84 26.77 18.35
N GLU A 255 24.64 26.23 18.32
CA GLU A 255 24.40 24.82 18.54
C GLU A 255 24.98 23.97 17.42
N ARG A 256 25.29 22.71 17.75
CA ARG A 256 25.79 21.75 16.77
C ARG A 256 24.77 21.54 15.66
N PRO A 257 25.18 21.66 14.40
CA PRO A 257 24.26 21.46 13.29
C PRO A 257 23.87 19.98 13.14
N LEU A 258 22.62 19.75 12.76
CA LEU A 258 22.09 18.45 12.38
C LEU A 258 22.18 18.28 10.87
N PHE A 259 22.89 17.25 10.42
CA PHE A 259 22.99 16.86 9.02
C PHE A 259 22.01 15.73 8.70
N LEU A 260 21.13 15.95 7.75
CA LEU A 260 20.03 15.08 7.37
C LEU A 260 20.30 14.46 5.99
N VAL A 261 20.55 13.17 5.95
CA VAL A 261 20.89 12.44 4.71
C VAL A 261 19.62 11.99 4.00
N HIS A 262 19.53 12.31 2.72
CA HIS A 262 18.39 12.08 1.84
C HIS A 262 17.93 10.61 1.79
N PRO A 263 16.62 10.32 1.67
CA PRO A 263 16.10 9.00 1.36
C PRO A 263 16.42 8.56 -0.08
N ILE A 264 15.82 7.46 -0.53
CA ILE A 264 16.14 6.85 -1.84
C ILE A 264 15.87 7.79 -3.03
N GLU A 265 14.90 8.69 -2.91
CA GLU A 265 14.54 9.67 -3.93
C GLU A 265 15.69 10.66 -4.20
N GLY A 266 16.53 10.94 -3.22
CA GLY A 266 17.66 11.84 -3.34
C GLY A 266 17.41 13.26 -2.81
N SER A 267 16.16 13.62 -2.54
CA SER A 267 15.74 14.93 -2.02
C SER A 267 15.70 14.94 -0.49
N VAL A 268 15.98 16.08 0.11
CA VAL A 268 15.87 16.33 1.55
C VAL A 268 14.53 16.97 1.95
N SER A 269 13.59 17.06 1.02
CA SER A 269 12.28 17.68 1.25
C SER A 269 11.48 16.99 2.35
N ALA A 270 11.64 15.68 2.54
CA ALA A 270 11.02 14.92 3.61
C ALA A 270 11.33 15.48 5.02
N PHE A 271 12.44 16.20 5.17
CA PHE A 271 12.86 16.76 6.46
C PHE A 271 12.39 18.20 6.71
N LYS A 272 11.72 18.85 5.76
CA LYS A 272 11.32 20.27 5.91
C LYS A 272 10.46 20.50 7.15
N THR A 273 9.47 19.64 7.38
CA THR A 273 8.58 19.74 8.56
C THR A 273 9.35 19.52 9.85
N LEU A 274 10.21 18.50 9.89
CA LEU A 274 11.07 18.21 11.04
C LEU A 274 12.01 19.40 11.34
N ALA A 275 12.74 19.86 10.34
CA ALA A 275 13.71 20.95 10.50
C ALA A 275 13.05 22.28 10.89
N SER A 276 11.81 22.55 10.48
CA SER A 276 11.06 23.75 10.88
C SER A 276 10.71 23.81 12.36
N LYS A 277 10.64 22.64 13.03
CA LYS A 277 10.32 22.50 14.46
C LYS A 277 11.57 22.41 15.36
N LEU A 278 12.75 22.24 14.78
CA LEU A 278 14.00 22.13 15.52
C LEU A 278 14.65 23.52 15.73
N SER A 279 15.18 23.74 16.93
CA SER A 279 15.91 24.98 17.32
C SER A 279 17.40 24.96 17.00
N VAL A 280 17.87 23.91 16.30
CA VAL A 280 19.25 23.76 15.87
C VAL A 280 19.38 23.97 14.36
N PRO A 281 20.53 24.44 13.85
CA PRO A 281 20.76 24.54 12.41
C PRO A 281 20.65 23.16 11.74
N CYS A 282 19.83 23.03 10.69
CA CYS A 282 19.62 21.80 9.96
C CYS A 282 20.11 21.95 8.52
N TYR A 283 20.97 21.03 8.11
CA TYR A 283 21.51 20.94 6.75
C TYR A 283 21.10 19.62 6.13
N GLY A 284 20.64 19.68 4.89
CA GLY A 284 20.33 18.51 4.10
C GLY A 284 21.49 18.10 3.21
N LEU A 285 21.80 16.82 3.19
CA LEU A 285 22.69 16.23 2.20
C LEU A 285 21.82 15.56 1.14
N GLN A 286 21.83 16.10 -0.08
CA GLN A 286 21.02 15.64 -1.20
C GLN A 286 21.86 15.01 -2.30
N CYS A 287 21.22 14.15 -3.12
CA CYS A 287 21.88 13.44 -4.20
C CYS A 287 22.07 14.38 -5.40
N THR A 288 23.31 14.82 -5.64
CA THR A 288 23.68 15.71 -6.76
C THR A 288 24.88 15.15 -7.52
N LYS A 289 25.19 15.71 -8.69
CA LYS A 289 26.38 15.32 -9.49
C LYS A 289 27.71 15.51 -8.74
N GLY A 290 27.73 16.35 -7.71
CA GLY A 290 28.90 16.58 -6.88
C GLY A 290 29.32 15.38 -6.04
N ILE A 291 28.41 14.40 -5.84
CA ILE A 291 28.68 13.17 -5.10
C ILE A 291 29.12 12.08 -6.09
N GLN A 292 30.40 11.92 -6.28
CA GLN A 292 30.96 10.74 -6.94
C GLN A 292 31.38 9.71 -5.88
N GLY A 293 30.38 8.95 -5.37
CA GLY A 293 30.58 7.90 -4.37
C GLY A 293 30.45 8.38 -2.90
N PRO A 294 30.27 7.47 -1.95
CA PRO A 294 30.05 7.75 -0.53
C PRO A 294 31.22 8.50 0.13
N HIS A 295 32.45 8.35 -0.38
CA HIS A 295 33.66 8.98 0.16
C HIS A 295 33.67 10.52 0.07
N LYS A 296 32.94 11.14 -0.85
CA LYS A 296 32.93 12.61 -0.99
C LYS A 296 31.93 13.31 -0.08
N SER A 297 30.91 12.62 0.40
CA SER A 297 29.91 13.18 1.32
C SER A 297 30.54 13.58 2.66
N CYS A 298 31.53 12.82 3.15
CA CYS A 298 32.22 13.10 4.41
C CYS A 298 33.01 14.42 4.40
N ASN A 299 33.56 14.83 3.25
CA ASN A 299 34.34 16.07 3.13
C ASN A 299 33.48 17.35 3.15
N SER A 300 32.16 17.20 3.08
CA SER A 300 31.21 18.32 3.05
C SER A 300 30.75 18.74 4.46
N ILE A 301 31.16 18.01 5.50
CA ILE A 301 30.78 18.29 6.88
C ILE A 301 31.80 19.24 7.51
N PRO A 302 31.38 20.38 8.12
CA PRO A 302 32.28 21.29 8.80
C PRO A 302 33.08 20.61 9.93
N ALA A 303 34.30 21.08 10.20
CA ALA A 303 35.13 20.59 11.29
C ALA A 303 34.39 20.77 12.64
N GLY A 304 34.23 19.68 13.40
CA GLY A 304 33.53 19.64 14.69
C GLY A 304 33.00 18.22 14.95
N ARG A 305 32.19 18.06 16.01
CA ARG A 305 31.46 16.80 16.26
C ARG A 305 30.05 16.95 15.68
N PRO A 306 29.80 16.56 14.41
CA PRO A 306 28.51 16.72 13.79
C PRO A 306 27.48 15.76 14.42
N VAL A 307 26.20 16.13 14.34
CA VAL A 307 25.08 15.24 14.58
C VAL A 307 24.55 14.82 13.21
N ILE A 308 24.48 13.53 12.96
CA ILE A 308 24.09 12.98 11.66
C ILE A 308 22.81 12.19 11.81
N ALA A 309 21.89 12.39 10.87
CA ALA A 309 20.67 11.61 10.78
C ALA A 309 20.44 11.16 9.34
N GLY A 310 19.82 10.00 9.17
CA GLY A 310 19.47 9.47 7.85
C GLY A 310 18.11 8.79 7.86
N TYR A 311 17.37 8.91 6.76
CA TYR A 311 16.05 8.31 6.61
C TYR A 311 16.05 7.23 5.54
N SER A 312 15.48 6.05 5.86
CA SER A 312 15.35 4.97 4.90
C SER A 312 16.70 4.55 4.30
N PHE A 313 16.89 4.68 2.99
CA PHE A 313 18.19 4.53 2.33
C PHE A 313 19.27 5.46 2.93
N GLY A 314 18.90 6.69 3.27
CA GLY A 314 19.81 7.62 3.91
C GLY A 314 20.32 7.17 5.27
N ALA A 315 19.63 6.26 5.95
CA ALA A 315 20.11 5.65 7.18
C ALA A 315 21.34 4.76 6.94
N CYS A 316 21.35 4.01 5.84
CA CYS A 316 22.52 3.23 5.41
C CYS A 316 23.71 4.15 5.10
N VAL A 317 23.46 5.22 4.36
CA VAL A 317 24.51 6.22 4.01
C VAL A 317 25.03 6.93 5.26
N ALA A 318 24.14 7.37 6.17
CA ALA A 318 24.52 8.02 7.42
C ALA A 318 25.35 7.10 8.33
N PHE A 319 25.00 5.83 8.38
CA PHE A 319 25.79 4.83 9.13
C PHE A 319 27.20 4.68 8.57
N GLU A 320 27.35 4.56 7.25
CA GLU A 320 28.66 4.48 6.60
C GLU A 320 29.46 5.77 6.80
N MET A 321 28.84 6.93 6.66
CA MET A 321 29.48 8.23 6.92
C MET A 321 30.05 8.28 8.35
N CYS A 322 29.27 7.89 9.35
CA CYS A 322 29.73 7.83 10.75
C CYS A 322 30.88 6.85 10.96
N SER A 323 30.82 5.69 10.32
CA SER A 323 31.90 4.69 10.36
C SER A 323 33.20 5.23 9.75
N GLN A 324 33.12 5.95 8.61
CA GLN A 324 34.28 6.60 7.99
C GLN A 324 34.83 7.75 8.84
N LEU A 325 33.94 8.61 9.38
CA LEU A 325 34.37 9.68 10.28
C LEU A 325 35.10 9.14 11.52
N GLN A 326 34.61 8.04 12.09
CA GLN A 326 35.27 7.34 13.18
C GLN A 326 36.71 6.91 12.80
N THR A 327 36.91 6.31 11.62
CA THR A 327 38.23 5.89 11.15
C THR A 327 39.20 7.06 10.91
N HIS A 328 38.66 8.27 10.65
CA HIS A 328 39.43 9.50 10.49
C HIS A 328 39.60 10.31 11.79
N ASN A 329 39.32 9.71 12.95
CA ASN A 329 39.39 10.36 14.26
C ASN A 329 38.46 11.59 14.41
N CYS A 330 37.34 11.59 13.69
CA CYS A 330 36.27 12.57 13.78
C CYS A 330 34.98 11.90 14.30
N PRO A 331 34.92 11.42 15.55
CA PRO A 331 33.78 10.64 16.02
C PRO A 331 32.50 11.46 16.03
N VAL A 332 31.43 10.83 15.61
CA VAL A 332 30.05 11.33 15.75
C VAL A 332 29.51 10.78 17.08
N GLU A 333 28.94 11.65 17.90
CA GLU A 333 28.44 11.24 19.22
C GLU A 333 27.13 10.46 19.14
N ASP A 334 26.14 10.98 18.40
CA ASP A 334 24.87 10.32 18.16
C ASP A 334 24.58 10.28 16.66
N LEU A 335 24.20 9.11 16.23
CA LEU A 335 23.68 8.84 14.91
C LEU A 335 22.17 8.56 15.03
N PHE A 336 21.34 9.39 14.40
CA PHE A 336 19.91 9.18 14.33
C PHE A 336 19.53 8.47 13.04
N LEU A 337 18.84 7.34 13.17
CA LEU A 337 18.36 6.58 12.03
C LEU A 337 16.83 6.59 12.01
N PHE A 338 16.28 7.18 10.98
CA PHE A 338 14.84 7.32 10.79
C PHE A 338 14.36 6.17 9.91
N ASP A 339 13.72 5.20 10.57
CA ASP A 339 13.13 4.01 9.98
C ASP A 339 14.01 3.36 8.91
N GLY A 340 15.25 3.07 9.30
CA GLY A 340 16.27 2.48 8.43
C GLY A 340 17.52 2.06 9.19
N SER A 341 18.36 1.27 8.55
CA SER A 341 19.67 0.83 9.07
C SER A 341 20.62 0.46 7.94
N HIS A 342 21.83 0.02 8.29
CA HIS A 342 22.79 -0.51 7.34
C HIS A 342 22.26 -1.68 6.50
N SER A 343 21.32 -2.47 7.03
CA SER A 343 20.75 -3.66 6.38
C SER A 343 19.31 -3.47 5.88
N TYR A 344 18.72 -2.30 6.08
CA TYR A 344 17.31 -2.04 5.73
C TYR A 344 17.03 -2.23 4.24
N VAL A 345 17.84 -1.62 3.37
CA VAL A 345 17.66 -1.72 1.92
C VAL A 345 17.92 -3.14 1.42
N ALA A 346 18.89 -3.85 2.00
CA ALA A 346 19.14 -5.26 1.66
C ALA A 346 17.93 -6.15 1.97
N ALA A 347 17.28 -5.96 3.12
CA ALA A 347 16.06 -6.69 3.46
C ALA A 347 14.90 -6.36 2.50
N TYR A 348 14.74 -5.09 2.15
CA TYR A 348 13.76 -4.65 1.16
C TYR A 348 14.01 -5.30 -0.22
N THR A 349 15.25 -5.27 -0.73
CA THR A 349 15.60 -5.85 -2.03
C THR A 349 15.51 -7.37 -2.03
N GLN A 350 15.82 -8.06 -0.93
CA GLN A 350 15.65 -9.51 -0.81
C GLN A 350 14.18 -9.92 -0.97
N SER A 351 13.23 -9.14 -0.49
CA SER A 351 11.80 -9.41 -0.67
C SER A 351 11.36 -9.42 -2.14
N TYR A 352 12.04 -8.65 -2.99
CA TYR A 352 11.87 -8.68 -4.44
C TYR A 352 12.63 -9.81 -5.09
N ARG A 353 13.91 -10.00 -4.73
CA ARG A 353 14.80 -11.03 -5.32
C ARG A 353 14.29 -12.44 -5.15
N ALA A 354 13.57 -12.73 -4.06
CA ALA A 354 12.92 -14.03 -3.88
C ALA A 354 11.91 -14.38 -5.00
N LYS A 355 11.49 -13.38 -5.77
CA LYS A 355 10.56 -13.53 -6.91
C LYS A 355 11.27 -13.53 -8.27
N LEU A 356 12.58 -13.23 -8.30
CA LEU A 356 13.35 -13.10 -9.54
C LEU A 356 14.18 -14.36 -9.83
N THR A 357 14.46 -14.55 -11.12
CA THR A 357 15.40 -15.59 -11.55
C THR A 357 16.82 -15.18 -11.17
N PRO A 358 17.57 -15.99 -10.39
CA PRO A 358 18.93 -15.63 -9.96
C PRO A 358 19.85 -15.34 -11.15
N GLY A 359 20.59 -14.23 -11.10
CA GLY A 359 21.69 -13.92 -12.03
C GLY A 359 21.31 -13.02 -13.23
N ILE A 360 20.06 -12.52 -13.31
CA ILE A 360 19.65 -11.62 -14.41
C ILE A 360 19.59 -10.18 -13.90
N GLU A 361 20.67 -9.40 -14.09
CA GLU A 361 20.77 -8.01 -13.65
C GLU A 361 19.68 -7.11 -14.27
N SER A 362 19.29 -7.37 -15.52
CA SER A 362 18.23 -6.62 -16.22
C SER A 362 16.86 -6.74 -15.55
N GLN A 363 16.57 -7.80 -14.82
CA GLN A 363 15.34 -7.94 -14.05
C GLN A 363 15.37 -7.02 -12.83
N ALA A 364 16.48 -6.98 -12.08
CA ALA A 364 16.63 -6.10 -10.91
C ALA A 364 16.54 -4.61 -11.29
N GLU A 365 17.10 -4.23 -12.44
CA GLU A 365 16.97 -2.87 -13.00
C GLU A 365 15.51 -2.54 -13.32
N THR A 366 14.82 -3.48 -13.96
CA THR A 366 13.41 -3.31 -14.34
C THR A 366 12.53 -3.18 -13.11
N GLU A 367 12.70 -4.02 -12.11
CA GLU A 367 11.96 -3.98 -10.84
C GLU A 367 12.15 -2.63 -10.11
N ALA A 368 13.40 -2.17 -10.03
CA ALA A 368 13.71 -0.88 -9.42
C ALA A 368 13.01 0.27 -10.15
N LEU A 369 13.03 0.27 -11.47
CA LEU A 369 12.36 1.29 -12.27
C LEU A 369 10.83 1.19 -12.20
N CYS A 370 10.25 -0.01 -12.13
CA CYS A 370 8.82 -0.17 -11.86
C CYS A 370 8.43 0.48 -10.52
N ALA A 371 9.20 0.21 -9.46
CA ALA A 371 8.97 0.83 -8.15
C ALA A 371 9.14 2.37 -8.18
N PHE A 372 10.12 2.87 -8.95
CA PHE A 372 10.30 4.31 -9.16
C PHE A 372 9.11 4.93 -9.88
N ILE A 373 8.66 4.35 -11.00
CA ILE A 373 7.53 4.88 -11.79
C ILE A 373 6.24 4.89 -10.95
N GLN A 374 6.02 3.87 -10.12
CA GLN A 374 4.83 3.79 -9.26
C GLN A 374 4.75 4.91 -8.20
N GLN A 375 5.86 5.56 -7.86
CA GLN A 375 5.84 6.74 -6.99
C GLN A 375 5.18 7.95 -7.66
N PHE A 376 5.20 8.01 -9.00
CA PHE A 376 4.69 9.14 -9.78
C PHE A 376 3.42 8.81 -10.55
N THR A 377 3.10 7.54 -10.75
CA THR A 377 2.00 7.12 -11.61
C THR A 377 1.19 6.00 -10.96
N GLY A 378 -0.09 5.90 -11.32
CA GLY A 378 -0.95 4.77 -10.93
C GLY A 378 -0.85 3.55 -11.87
N ILE A 379 0.21 3.45 -12.68
CA ILE A 379 0.36 2.35 -13.64
C ILE A 379 0.60 1.04 -12.88
N GLU A 380 -0.14 -0.01 -13.26
CA GLU A 380 0.00 -1.32 -12.65
C GLU A 380 1.38 -1.93 -12.88
N TYR A 381 1.90 -2.57 -11.83
CA TYR A 381 3.23 -3.17 -11.81
C TYR A 381 3.48 -4.15 -12.96
N ASN A 382 2.55 -5.07 -13.23
CA ASN A 382 2.70 -6.05 -14.30
C ASN A 382 2.82 -5.39 -15.70
N LYS A 383 2.05 -4.33 -15.93
CA LYS A 383 2.11 -3.57 -17.19
C LYS A 383 3.44 -2.84 -17.34
N LEU A 384 4.00 -2.30 -16.24
CA LEU A 384 5.34 -1.71 -16.24
C LEU A 384 6.40 -2.76 -16.56
N LEU A 385 6.28 -3.95 -15.95
CA LEU A 385 7.20 -5.05 -16.18
C LEU A 385 7.19 -5.50 -17.64
N GLU A 386 6.02 -5.71 -18.23
CA GLU A 386 5.85 -6.05 -19.66
C GLU A 386 6.44 -4.98 -20.59
N THR A 387 6.35 -3.71 -20.19
CA THR A 387 6.85 -2.59 -20.98
C THR A 387 8.37 -2.44 -20.92
N LEU A 388 8.96 -2.62 -19.73
CA LEU A 388 10.37 -2.34 -19.50
C LEU A 388 11.29 -3.54 -19.69
N LEU A 389 10.82 -4.75 -19.38
CA LEU A 389 11.65 -5.96 -19.41
C LEU A 389 12.23 -6.29 -20.80
N PRO A 390 11.49 -6.08 -21.92
CA PRO A 390 12.02 -6.34 -23.28
C PRO A 390 13.10 -5.37 -23.73
N LEU A 391 13.32 -4.25 -23.02
CA LEU A 391 14.28 -3.22 -23.42
C LEU A 391 15.72 -3.68 -23.15
N LEU A 392 16.64 -3.31 -24.05
CA LEU A 392 17.99 -3.86 -24.14
C LEU A 392 18.88 -3.49 -22.95
N ASP A 393 18.79 -2.24 -22.48
CA ASP A 393 19.69 -1.70 -21.45
C ASP A 393 18.95 -0.77 -20.47
N LEU A 394 19.65 -0.38 -19.41
CA LEU A 394 19.14 0.50 -18.39
C LEU A 394 18.75 1.89 -18.95
N GLU A 395 19.53 2.43 -19.86
CA GLU A 395 19.27 3.76 -20.45
C GLU A 395 17.94 3.77 -21.24
N ALA A 396 17.68 2.74 -22.02
CA ALA A 396 16.41 2.59 -22.73
C ALA A 396 15.23 2.49 -21.76
N ARG A 397 15.40 1.74 -20.66
CA ARG A 397 14.36 1.63 -19.59
C ARG A 397 14.13 2.95 -18.87
N VAL A 398 15.19 3.68 -18.54
CA VAL A 398 15.09 5.00 -17.91
C VAL A 398 14.37 5.98 -18.83
N LYS A 399 14.68 5.99 -20.12
CA LYS A 399 13.98 6.83 -21.09
C LYS A 399 12.48 6.55 -21.13
N VAL A 400 12.08 5.29 -21.19
CA VAL A 400 10.66 4.91 -21.16
C VAL A 400 10.02 5.28 -19.81
N ALA A 401 10.73 5.13 -18.70
CA ALA A 401 10.25 5.57 -17.39
C ALA A 401 9.96 7.07 -17.37
N VAL A 402 10.88 7.88 -17.89
CA VAL A 402 10.72 9.34 -18.02
C VAL A 402 9.52 9.68 -18.91
N ASP A 403 9.39 9.02 -20.07
CA ASP A 403 8.27 9.24 -21.00
C ASP A 403 6.91 8.91 -20.37
N LEU A 404 6.83 7.82 -19.59
CA LEU A 404 5.61 7.43 -18.87
C LEU A 404 5.24 8.46 -17.79
N ILE A 405 6.21 8.93 -17.00
CA ILE A 405 5.96 9.91 -15.94
C ILE A 405 5.60 11.27 -16.54
N THR A 406 6.33 11.74 -17.55
CA THR A 406 6.05 13.03 -18.21
C THR A 406 4.74 13.05 -18.97
N SER A 407 4.28 11.90 -19.46
CA SER A 407 2.94 11.77 -20.06
C SER A 407 1.83 12.05 -19.05
N SER A 408 2.04 11.71 -17.78
CA SER A 408 1.11 11.93 -16.69
C SER A 408 1.30 13.32 -16.02
N HIS A 409 2.54 13.84 -16.02
CA HIS A 409 2.95 15.06 -15.32
C HIS A 409 3.77 15.99 -16.23
N LYS A 410 3.08 16.79 -17.04
CA LYS A 410 3.71 17.66 -18.08
C LYS A 410 4.62 18.76 -17.54
N ASN A 411 4.47 19.12 -16.25
CA ASN A 411 5.22 20.20 -15.62
C ASN A 411 6.52 19.73 -14.96
N ILE A 412 6.81 18.43 -14.96
CA ILE A 412 8.04 17.89 -14.40
C ILE A 412 9.12 17.85 -15.48
N SER A 413 10.32 18.38 -15.16
CA SER A 413 11.45 18.37 -16.06
C SER A 413 11.91 16.95 -16.39
N PRO A 414 11.98 16.56 -17.68
CA PRO A 414 12.51 15.25 -18.09
C PRO A 414 13.94 14.99 -17.60
N ASP A 415 14.80 16.03 -17.56
CA ASP A 415 16.20 15.90 -17.14
C ASP A 415 16.33 15.57 -15.66
N LEU A 416 15.47 16.15 -14.80
CA LEU A 416 15.42 15.83 -13.37
C LEU A 416 14.93 14.39 -13.15
N LEU A 417 13.90 13.97 -13.88
CA LEU A 417 13.39 12.61 -13.84
C LEU A 417 14.44 11.60 -14.32
N HIS A 418 15.14 11.90 -15.40
CA HIS A 418 16.19 11.05 -15.92
C HIS A 418 17.31 10.85 -14.89
N PHE A 419 17.76 11.92 -14.26
CA PHE A 419 18.77 11.86 -13.20
C PHE A 419 18.27 11.05 -12.00
N ALA A 420 17.04 11.28 -11.54
CA ALA A 420 16.46 10.58 -10.41
C ALA A 420 16.29 9.08 -10.71
N ALA A 421 15.73 8.72 -11.87
CA ALA A 421 15.53 7.33 -12.30
C ALA A 421 16.86 6.58 -12.44
N SER A 422 17.85 7.18 -13.10
CA SER A 422 19.17 6.58 -13.29
C SER A 422 19.89 6.34 -11.95
N THR A 423 19.81 7.29 -11.03
CA THR A 423 20.47 7.18 -9.71
C THR A 423 19.71 6.27 -8.74
N PHE A 424 18.40 6.07 -8.95
CA PHE A 424 17.57 5.23 -8.07
C PHE A 424 18.06 3.79 -8.03
N TYR A 425 18.26 3.18 -9.18
CA TYR A 425 18.80 1.82 -9.28
C TYR A 425 20.19 1.69 -8.66
N TYR A 426 21.10 2.63 -8.96
CA TYR A 426 22.46 2.58 -8.42
C TYR A 426 22.48 2.74 -6.90
N LYS A 427 21.60 3.54 -6.32
CA LYS A 427 21.44 3.66 -4.86
C LYS A 427 20.97 2.34 -4.23
N LEU A 428 19.97 1.71 -4.81
CA LEU A 428 19.50 0.39 -4.35
C LEU A 428 20.61 -0.65 -4.43
N LYS A 429 21.32 -0.73 -5.55
CA LYS A 429 22.43 -1.67 -5.76
C LYS A 429 23.58 -1.47 -4.77
N ALA A 430 23.92 -0.21 -4.50
CA ALA A 430 24.98 0.10 -3.54
C ALA A 430 24.64 -0.30 -2.11
N ALA A 431 23.40 -0.08 -1.71
CA ALA A 431 22.95 -0.40 -0.35
C ALA A 431 22.65 -1.91 -0.15
N ASP A 432 22.21 -2.60 -1.20
CA ASP A 432 21.94 -4.05 -1.14
C ASP A 432 23.19 -4.89 -0.86
N GLY A 433 24.32 -4.48 -1.42
CA GLY A 433 25.61 -5.14 -1.17
C GLY A 433 26.41 -4.59 0.00
N TYR A 434 25.86 -3.61 0.73
CA TYR A 434 26.60 -2.94 1.79
C TYR A 434 26.74 -3.81 3.05
N VAL A 435 27.98 -3.99 3.48
CA VAL A 435 28.34 -4.64 4.75
C VAL A 435 29.36 -3.72 5.46
N PRO A 436 29.08 -3.29 6.69
CA PRO A 436 30.03 -2.48 7.45
C PRO A 436 31.35 -3.23 7.65
N THR A 437 32.46 -2.56 7.37
CA THR A 437 33.81 -3.17 7.50
C THR A 437 34.34 -3.14 8.93
N THR A 438 33.83 -2.24 9.76
CA THR A 438 34.21 -2.05 11.16
C THR A 438 32.96 -1.79 11.99
N LYS A 439 33.05 -2.13 13.28
CA LYS A 439 31.97 -1.77 14.21
C LYS A 439 31.98 -0.26 14.51
N TYR A 440 30.78 0.28 14.60
CA TYR A 440 30.59 1.67 15.00
C TYR A 440 30.60 1.77 16.54
N HIS A 441 31.39 2.68 17.10
CA HIS A 441 31.58 2.81 18.55
C HIS A 441 30.71 3.93 19.17
N GLY A 442 30.10 4.80 18.34
CA GLY A 442 29.18 5.83 18.82
C GLY A 442 27.80 5.28 19.16
N ASN A 443 26.99 6.14 19.79
CA ASN A 443 25.59 5.81 20.08
C ASN A 443 24.73 5.89 18.83
N VAL A 444 23.73 5.00 18.76
CA VAL A 444 22.73 4.99 17.69
C VAL A 444 21.34 5.13 18.30
N VAL A 445 20.58 6.07 17.76
CA VAL A 445 19.17 6.28 18.11
C VAL A 445 18.34 5.89 16.89
N LEU A 446 17.72 4.72 16.94
CA LEU A 446 16.79 4.24 15.92
C LEU A 446 15.37 4.70 16.24
N LEU A 447 14.78 5.46 15.33
CA LEU A 447 13.37 5.83 15.37
C LEU A 447 12.62 5.04 14.31
N ARG A 448 11.89 4.00 14.75
CA ARG A 448 11.14 3.09 13.86
C ARG A 448 9.69 3.53 13.75
N ALA A 449 9.13 3.38 12.55
CA ALA A 449 7.68 3.47 12.37
C ALA A 449 6.95 2.37 13.16
N LYS A 450 5.76 2.69 13.68
CA LYS A 450 4.93 1.75 14.45
C LYS A 450 4.36 0.66 13.55
N THR A 451 3.90 1.03 12.37
CA THR A 451 3.41 0.08 11.36
C THR A 451 4.58 -0.32 10.48
N SER A 452 4.94 -1.59 10.56
CA SER A 452 6.09 -2.15 9.82
C SER A 452 5.65 -3.23 8.83
N SER A 453 6.37 -3.32 7.72
CA SER A 453 6.23 -4.36 6.70
C SER A 453 6.86 -5.69 7.16
N ASP A 454 6.60 -6.78 6.42
CA ASP A 454 7.14 -8.11 6.72
C ASP A 454 8.68 -8.12 6.72
N TYR A 455 9.33 -7.40 5.80
CA TYR A 455 10.79 -7.33 5.75
C TYR A 455 11.38 -6.50 6.89
N GLU A 456 10.68 -5.49 7.37
CA GLU A 456 11.07 -4.72 8.56
C GLU A 456 10.96 -5.58 9.82
N GLN A 457 9.91 -6.39 9.92
CA GLN A 457 9.76 -7.36 11.01
C GLN A 457 10.87 -8.40 11.02
N ALA A 458 11.32 -8.86 9.83
CA ALA A 458 12.43 -9.80 9.69
C ALA A 458 13.80 -9.23 10.14
N LEU A 459 13.95 -7.89 10.17
CA LEU A 459 15.14 -7.21 10.69
C LEU A 459 15.22 -7.20 12.22
N GLY A 460 14.13 -7.52 12.91
CA GLY A 460 14.06 -7.47 14.37
C GLY A 460 13.86 -6.05 14.93
N ALA A 461 13.86 -5.94 16.25
CA ALA A 461 13.47 -4.70 16.94
C ALA A 461 14.44 -3.54 16.72
N ASP A 462 15.70 -3.80 16.56
CA ASP A 462 16.80 -2.82 16.40
C ASP A 462 17.38 -2.78 14.98
N TYR A 463 16.70 -3.38 14.00
CA TYR A 463 17.13 -3.45 12.60
C TYR A 463 18.57 -3.96 12.43
N LYS A 464 18.98 -4.95 13.26
CA LYS A 464 20.32 -5.57 13.33
C LYS A 464 21.47 -4.60 13.67
N LEU A 465 21.16 -3.46 14.28
CA LEU A 465 22.20 -2.48 14.63
C LEU A 465 23.12 -2.99 15.75
N SER A 466 22.63 -3.80 16.68
CA SER A 466 23.46 -4.42 17.73
C SER A 466 24.56 -5.36 17.19
N GLU A 467 24.41 -5.87 15.98
CA GLU A 467 25.43 -6.73 15.35
C GLU A 467 26.65 -5.92 14.91
N VAL A 468 26.46 -4.63 14.55
CA VAL A 468 27.46 -3.76 13.92
C VAL A 468 27.84 -2.54 14.77
N CYS A 469 27.27 -2.40 15.97
CA CYS A 469 27.57 -1.32 16.92
C CYS A 469 28.11 -1.88 18.23
N ASP A 470 29.14 -1.23 18.77
CA ASP A 470 29.63 -1.45 20.15
C ASP A 470 29.11 -0.38 21.11
N GLY A 471 28.61 0.76 20.60
CA GLY A 471 27.95 1.79 21.38
C GLY A 471 26.51 1.43 21.74
N LYS A 472 25.85 2.32 22.48
CA LYS A 472 24.46 2.13 22.89
C LYS A 472 23.51 2.27 21.69
N VAL A 473 22.67 1.26 21.47
CA VAL A 473 21.56 1.33 20.50
C VAL A 473 20.25 1.57 21.28
N SER A 474 19.64 2.71 21.04
CA SER A 474 18.34 3.08 21.65
C SER A 474 17.26 3.05 20.57
N VAL A 475 16.15 2.34 20.83
CA VAL A 475 15.05 2.19 19.86
C VAL A 475 13.80 2.90 20.36
N HIS A 476 13.22 3.75 19.53
CA HIS A 476 11.97 4.46 19.78
C HIS A 476 10.97 4.14 18.68
N VAL A 477 9.76 3.76 19.08
CA VAL A 477 8.67 3.48 18.15
C VAL A 477 7.83 4.76 18.01
N ILE A 478 7.67 5.22 16.77
CA ILE A 478 7.00 6.47 16.41
C ILE A 478 5.69 6.14 15.68
N GLU A 479 4.63 6.88 15.97
CA GLU A 479 3.34 6.72 15.28
C GLU A 479 3.47 6.98 13.78
N GLY A 480 2.81 6.15 12.98
CA GLY A 480 2.81 6.19 11.53
C GLY A 480 3.45 4.95 10.90
N ASP A 481 3.50 4.94 9.60
CA ASP A 481 4.22 3.97 8.76
C ASP A 481 5.52 4.59 8.20
N HIS A 482 6.27 3.81 7.43
CA HIS A 482 7.55 4.24 6.84
C HIS A 482 7.48 5.58 6.10
N ARG A 483 6.37 5.92 5.47
CA ARG A 483 6.21 7.16 4.68
C ARG A 483 5.68 8.34 5.47
N THR A 484 4.84 8.07 6.47
CA THR A 484 4.07 9.09 7.19
C THR A 484 4.66 9.48 8.54
N PHE A 485 5.55 8.68 9.14
CA PHE A 485 6.06 8.93 10.49
C PHE A 485 6.88 10.23 10.62
N LEU A 486 7.44 10.76 9.51
CA LEU A 486 8.08 12.09 9.45
C LEU A 486 7.08 13.24 9.28
N GLN A 487 5.77 12.97 9.40
CA GLN A 487 4.67 13.91 9.24
C GLN A 487 3.73 13.83 10.46
N GLY A 488 2.86 14.81 10.61
CA GLY A 488 1.83 14.82 11.64
C GLY A 488 2.37 14.70 13.07
N GLN A 489 1.74 13.85 13.90
CA GLN A 489 2.10 13.67 15.33
C GLN A 489 3.47 12.99 15.52
N GLY A 490 3.91 12.17 14.58
CA GLY A 490 5.22 11.50 14.65
C GLY A 490 6.39 12.50 14.72
N VAL A 491 6.30 13.58 13.97
CA VAL A 491 7.36 14.63 13.95
C VAL A 491 7.61 15.24 15.31
N GLU A 492 6.56 15.48 16.12
CA GLU A 492 6.74 16.08 17.45
C GLU A 492 7.49 15.15 18.39
N SER A 493 7.17 13.86 18.35
CA SER A 493 7.88 12.84 19.12
C SER A 493 9.36 12.76 18.70
N ILE A 494 9.64 12.79 17.39
CA ILE A 494 10.99 12.80 16.84
C ILE A 494 11.76 14.05 17.27
N CYS A 495 11.16 15.24 17.17
CA CYS A 495 11.77 16.48 17.64
C CYS A 495 12.16 16.41 19.13
N ASN A 496 11.25 15.92 19.98
CA ASN A 496 11.51 15.80 21.40
C ASN A 496 12.66 14.83 21.71
N ILE A 497 12.75 13.71 21.02
CA ILE A 497 13.85 12.75 21.18
C ILE A 497 15.18 13.39 20.77
N ILE A 498 15.23 14.07 19.63
CA ILE A 498 16.45 14.75 19.16
C ILE A 498 16.87 15.84 20.17
N ILE A 499 15.94 16.69 20.59
CA ILE A 499 16.23 17.80 21.52
C ILE A 499 16.73 17.26 22.86
N ASN A 500 16.12 16.20 23.41
CA ASN A 500 16.53 15.60 24.66
C ASN A 500 17.93 14.98 24.57
N SER A 501 18.21 14.22 23.50
CA SER A 501 19.54 13.66 23.28
C SER A 501 20.63 14.76 23.19
N LEU A 502 20.37 15.83 22.44
CA LEU A 502 21.29 16.97 22.33
C LEU A 502 21.47 17.70 23.67
N ALA A 503 20.45 17.75 24.52
CA ALA A 503 20.52 18.36 25.85
C ALA A 503 21.34 17.51 26.83
N GLU A 504 21.14 16.19 26.85
CA GLU A 504 21.92 15.27 27.69
C GLU A 504 23.42 15.34 27.40
N GLN A 505 23.80 15.42 26.13
CA GLN A 505 25.20 15.58 25.72
C GLN A 505 25.83 16.89 26.19
N ARG A 506 25.05 17.97 26.25
CA ARG A 506 25.54 19.25 26.77
C ARG A 506 25.85 19.17 28.27
N MET A 507 25.02 18.46 29.02
CA MET A 507 25.25 18.26 30.45
C MET A 507 26.51 17.42 30.68
N ALA A 508 26.66 16.32 29.94
CA ALA A 508 27.84 15.45 30.01
C ALA A 508 29.14 16.19 29.64
N ALA A 509 29.09 17.11 28.66
CA ALA A 509 30.26 17.89 28.23
C ALA A 509 30.64 19.05 29.18
N ARG A 510 29.77 19.41 30.16
CA ARG A 510 30.04 20.41 31.19
C ARG A 510 30.61 19.81 32.48
N ASP A 511 30.32 18.53 32.68
CA ASP A 511 30.73 17.80 33.93
C ASP A 511 32.04 17.02 33.73
N GLY A 512 32.61 16.95 32.52
CA GLY A 512 33.88 16.32 32.16
C GLY A 512 34.89 17.36 31.66
#